data_95d38d10c1ab4343b2bfe24cdc4ee6a2
#
_entry.id   95d38d10c1ab4343b2bfe24cdc4ee6a2
#
_cell.length_a   1.000
_cell.length_b   1.000
_cell.length_c   1.000
_cell.angle_alpha   90.00
_cell.angle_beta   90.00
_cell.angle_gamma   90.00
#
_symmetry.space_group_name_H-M   'P 1'
#
loop_
_entity.id
_entity.type
_entity.pdbx_description
1 polymer ?
#
loop_
_entity_poly.entity_id
_entity_poly.type
_entity_poly.pdbx_seq_one_letter_code
_entity_poly.pdbx_strand_id
1 'polypeptide(L)'
;GVSTGTTISHISDIVGPNGTIFGVEHSSRVARDFLDRVAVFRKNIIPIIQNAKKPDQYFSVFTKVDVVYVDIAQPDQTKIAIDNCKMFLKKGGFLFLVIKTRSIDVTKEPNRIINDEIKKLQTEFEICERIDLQPFDKDHAMIIAKSIN
;
A
#
# COMPACT_ATOMS: atom_id res chain seq x y z
N GLY A 1 -2.60 0.81 4.92
CA GLY A 1 -3.23 2.09 5.28
C GLY A 1 -4.50 2.35 4.47
N VAL A 2 -5.63 1.83 4.97
CA VAL A 2 -6.92 2.01 4.29
C VAL A 2 -7.52 3.38 4.55
N SER A 3 -7.18 4.00 5.70
CA SER A 3 -7.80 5.23 6.15
C SER A 3 -9.33 5.08 6.26
N THR A 4 -10.09 6.07 5.79
CA THR A 4 -11.57 6.05 5.81
C THR A 4 -12.20 5.23 4.68
N GLY A 5 -11.40 4.65 3.78
CA GLY A 5 -11.86 3.69 2.77
C GLY A 5 -12.05 4.23 1.36
N THR A 6 -11.66 5.48 1.06
CA THR A 6 -11.87 6.06 -0.27
C THR A 6 -11.12 5.27 -1.36
N THR A 7 -9.80 5.11 -1.23
CA THR A 7 -9.00 4.39 -2.23
C THR A 7 -9.40 2.92 -2.36
N ILE A 8 -9.60 2.22 -1.23
CA ILE A 8 -9.98 0.81 -1.24
C ILE A 8 -11.36 0.58 -1.88
N SER A 9 -12.27 1.55 -1.80
CA SER A 9 -13.56 1.47 -2.47
C SER A 9 -13.41 1.45 -4.00
N HIS A 10 -12.52 2.27 -4.54
CA HIS A 10 -12.21 2.27 -5.98
C HIS A 10 -11.49 0.98 -6.40
N ILE A 11 -10.54 0.50 -5.59
CA ILE A 11 -9.87 -0.78 -5.83
C ILE A 11 -10.91 -1.92 -5.83
N SER A 12 -11.89 -1.89 -4.92
CA SER A 12 -12.98 -2.87 -4.87
C SER A 12 -13.81 -2.90 -6.16
N ASP A 13 -14.09 -1.74 -6.74
CA ASP A 13 -14.80 -1.64 -8.01
C ASP A 13 -13.95 -2.20 -9.19
N ILE A 14 -12.66 -1.93 -9.19
CA ILE A 14 -11.72 -2.43 -10.21
C ILE A 14 -11.57 -3.95 -10.13
N VAL A 15 -11.39 -4.49 -8.92
CA VAL A 15 -11.18 -5.93 -8.69
C VAL A 15 -12.45 -6.73 -8.96
N GLY A 16 -13.61 -6.12 -8.70
CA GLY A 16 -14.92 -6.73 -8.93
C GLY A 16 -15.31 -7.78 -7.88
N PRO A 17 -16.51 -8.37 -8.03
CA PRO A 17 -17.12 -9.21 -6.99
C PRO A 17 -16.44 -10.56 -6.79
N ASN A 18 -15.66 -11.03 -7.76
CA ASN A 18 -14.98 -12.33 -7.71
C ASN A 18 -13.55 -12.26 -7.13
N GLY A 19 -13.03 -11.05 -6.89
CA GLY A 19 -11.74 -10.85 -6.24
C GLY A 19 -11.89 -10.65 -4.75
N THR A 20 -10.76 -10.63 -4.03
CA THR A 20 -10.72 -10.39 -2.59
C THR A 20 -9.70 -9.32 -2.28
N ILE A 21 -10.06 -8.38 -1.41
CA ILE A 21 -9.19 -7.29 -0.97
C ILE A 21 -9.08 -7.34 0.55
N PHE A 22 -7.86 -7.38 1.04
CA PHE A 22 -7.55 -7.27 2.46
C PHE A 22 -7.17 -5.82 2.77
N GLY A 23 -7.95 -5.16 3.61
CA GLY A 23 -7.76 -3.76 3.96
C GLY A 23 -7.17 -3.60 5.36
N VAL A 24 -5.88 -3.23 5.45
CA VAL A 24 -5.18 -3.07 6.73
C VAL A 24 -5.22 -1.62 7.20
N GLU A 25 -5.75 -1.38 8.40
CA GLU A 25 -5.76 -0.09 9.07
C GLU A 25 -5.48 -0.25 10.57
N HIS A 26 -4.57 0.56 11.11
CA HIS A 26 -4.19 0.44 12.52
C HIS A 26 -4.98 1.35 13.45
N SER A 27 -5.49 2.46 12.96
CA SER A 27 -6.27 3.41 13.75
C SER A 27 -7.71 2.92 13.90
N SER A 28 -8.09 2.47 15.08
CA SER A 28 -9.45 2.02 15.37
C SER A 28 -10.50 3.12 15.17
N ARG A 29 -10.12 4.39 15.39
CA ARG A 29 -11.00 5.53 15.16
C ARG A 29 -11.30 5.71 13.66
N VAL A 30 -10.25 5.69 12.83
CA VAL A 30 -10.37 5.86 11.37
C VAL A 30 -11.01 4.62 10.75
N ALA A 31 -10.65 3.43 11.24
CA ALA A 31 -11.21 2.17 10.78
C ALA A 31 -12.73 2.08 11.00
N ARG A 32 -13.29 2.75 12.01
CA ARG A 32 -14.75 2.79 12.21
C ARG A 32 -15.46 3.39 11.00
N ASP A 33 -15.00 4.53 10.50
CA ASP A 33 -15.58 5.15 9.30
C ASP A 33 -15.46 4.22 8.08
N PHE A 34 -14.32 3.56 7.92
CA PHE A 34 -14.11 2.57 6.86
C PHE A 34 -15.09 1.39 6.98
N LEU A 35 -15.25 0.83 8.17
CA LEU A 35 -16.15 -0.30 8.40
C LEU A 35 -17.61 0.08 8.11
N ASP A 36 -18.07 1.21 8.65
CA ASP A 36 -19.49 1.61 8.61
C ASP A 36 -19.90 2.14 7.24
N ARG A 37 -18.99 2.80 6.50
CA ARG A 37 -19.31 3.49 5.26
C ARG A 37 -18.88 2.78 3.99
N VAL A 38 -17.94 1.83 4.08
CA VAL A 38 -17.37 1.16 2.91
C VAL A 38 -17.46 -0.36 3.03
N ALA A 39 -16.84 -0.95 4.04
CA ALA A 39 -16.69 -2.40 4.13
C ALA A 39 -18.05 -3.13 4.24
N VAL A 40 -19.00 -2.56 4.98
CA VAL A 40 -20.35 -3.14 5.13
C VAL A 40 -21.10 -3.31 3.81
N PHE A 41 -20.80 -2.47 2.80
CA PHE A 41 -21.45 -2.50 1.49
C PHE A 41 -20.67 -3.28 0.43
N ARG A 42 -19.47 -3.79 0.74
CA ARG A 42 -18.54 -4.40 -0.22
C ARG A 42 -18.08 -5.76 0.24
N LYS A 43 -18.74 -6.81 -0.26
CA LYS A 43 -18.51 -8.21 0.15
C LYS A 43 -17.12 -8.74 -0.22
N ASN A 44 -16.42 -8.09 -1.13
CA ASN A 44 -15.07 -8.45 -1.57
C ASN A 44 -13.96 -7.79 -0.72
N ILE A 45 -14.31 -6.99 0.30
CA ILE A 45 -13.36 -6.37 1.23
C ILE A 45 -13.36 -7.12 2.55
N ILE A 46 -12.18 -7.53 3.00
CA ILE A 46 -11.92 -8.10 4.33
C ILE A 46 -11.12 -7.08 5.13
N PRO A 47 -11.73 -6.40 6.11
CA PRO A 47 -11.03 -5.44 6.95
C PRO A 47 -10.13 -6.14 7.98
N ILE A 48 -8.94 -5.57 8.20
CA ILE A 48 -7.96 -6.04 9.17
C ILE A 48 -7.48 -4.85 9.99
N ILE A 49 -7.86 -4.84 11.27
CA ILE A 49 -7.51 -3.74 12.18
C ILE A 49 -6.20 -4.08 12.88
N GLN A 50 -5.10 -3.85 12.18
CA GLN A 50 -3.75 -4.17 12.62
C GLN A 50 -2.74 -3.17 12.07
N ASN A 51 -1.53 -3.15 12.67
CA ASN A 51 -0.46 -2.27 12.26
C ASN A 51 0.35 -2.88 11.09
N ALA A 52 0.40 -2.20 9.94
CA ALA A 52 1.16 -2.63 8.76
C ALA A 52 2.68 -2.79 9.03
N LYS A 53 3.22 -2.19 10.09
CA LYS A 53 4.61 -2.41 10.53
C LYS A 53 4.84 -3.80 11.15
N LYS A 54 3.79 -4.53 11.46
CA LYS A 54 3.82 -5.84 12.13
C LYS A 54 3.06 -6.89 11.33
N PRO A 55 3.50 -7.22 10.11
CA PRO A 55 2.79 -8.14 9.23
C PRO A 55 2.66 -9.57 9.84
N ASP A 56 3.55 -9.95 10.74
CA ASP A 56 3.48 -11.17 11.52
C ASP A 56 2.22 -11.30 12.39
N GLN A 57 1.62 -10.19 12.80
CA GLN A 57 0.42 -10.20 13.65
C GLN A 57 -0.87 -10.56 12.90
N TYR A 58 -0.84 -10.54 11.56
CA TYR A 58 -2.02 -10.85 10.74
C TYR A 58 -1.74 -11.80 9.58
N PHE A 59 -0.58 -12.46 9.56
CA PHE A 59 -0.22 -13.36 8.46
C PHE A 59 -1.17 -14.55 8.30
N SER A 60 -1.79 -15.01 9.39
CA SER A 60 -2.72 -16.14 9.36
C SER A 60 -4.07 -15.83 8.70
N VAL A 61 -4.37 -14.55 8.47
CA VAL A 61 -5.61 -14.11 7.82
C VAL A 61 -5.50 -14.18 6.29
N PHE A 62 -4.26 -14.21 5.77
CA PHE A 62 -4.01 -14.12 4.34
C PHE A 62 -3.64 -15.43 3.69
N THR A 63 -4.08 -15.57 2.45
CA THR A 63 -3.34 -16.31 1.41
C THR A 63 -2.41 -15.35 0.67
N LYS A 64 -1.46 -15.85 -0.13
CA LYS A 64 -0.64 -15.00 -0.99
C LYS A 64 -1.52 -14.21 -1.98
N VAL A 65 -1.20 -12.93 -2.14
CA VAL A 65 -1.93 -11.98 -2.99
C VAL A 65 -1.18 -11.66 -4.28
N ASP A 66 -1.91 -11.27 -5.31
CA ASP A 66 -1.34 -10.90 -6.61
C ASP A 66 -0.77 -9.48 -6.61
N VAL A 67 -1.35 -8.61 -5.77
CA VAL A 67 -0.99 -7.18 -5.68
C VAL A 67 -0.95 -6.76 -4.22
N VAL A 68 0.06 -5.95 -3.88
CA VAL A 68 0.13 -5.19 -2.62
C VAL A 68 0.08 -3.71 -2.97
N TYR A 69 -0.87 -2.97 -2.40
CA TYR A 69 -1.02 -1.53 -2.55
C TYR A 69 -0.70 -0.84 -1.23
N VAL A 70 0.24 0.11 -1.23
CA VAL A 70 0.70 0.80 -0.02
C VAL A 70 0.63 2.31 -0.21
N ASP A 71 -0.16 2.96 0.64
CA ASP A 71 -0.36 4.41 0.67
C ASP A 71 -0.42 4.90 2.13
N ILE A 72 0.74 4.98 2.78
CA ILE A 72 0.88 5.29 4.20
C ILE A 72 1.80 6.49 4.43
N ALA A 73 1.47 7.33 5.41
CA ALA A 73 2.25 8.51 5.79
C ALA A 73 3.27 8.15 6.89
N GLN A 74 4.30 7.39 6.54
CA GLN A 74 5.35 6.97 7.48
C GLN A 74 6.75 7.23 6.87
N PRO A 75 7.77 7.59 7.68
CA PRO A 75 9.11 7.79 7.16
C PRO A 75 9.75 6.49 6.64
N ASP A 76 9.35 5.34 7.16
CA ASP A 76 9.83 4.00 6.79
C ASP A 76 8.86 3.26 5.84
N GLN A 77 8.04 3.99 5.08
CA GLN A 77 6.97 3.45 4.22
C GLN A 77 7.47 2.40 3.22
N THR A 78 8.63 2.58 2.62
CA THR A 78 9.20 1.60 1.67
C THR A 78 9.61 0.31 2.37
N LYS A 79 10.22 0.40 3.56
CA LYS A 79 10.53 -0.80 4.36
C LYS A 79 9.25 -1.57 4.72
N ILE A 80 8.21 -0.88 5.17
CA ILE A 80 6.91 -1.49 5.49
C ILE A 80 6.34 -2.19 4.26
N ALA A 81 6.41 -1.58 3.08
CA ALA A 81 5.96 -2.17 1.83
C ALA A 81 6.73 -3.47 1.51
N ILE A 82 8.06 -3.45 1.60
CA ILE A 82 8.92 -4.62 1.35
C ILE A 82 8.59 -5.74 2.34
N ASP A 83 8.48 -5.45 3.64
CA ASP A 83 8.20 -6.45 4.67
C ASP A 83 6.83 -7.13 4.43
N ASN A 84 5.81 -6.37 4.06
CA ASN A 84 4.50 -6.92 3.70
C ASN A 84 4.56 -7.75 2.41
N CYS A 85 5.28 -7.28 1.39
CA CYS A 85 5.44 -8.04 0.14
C CYS A 85 6.15 -9.37 0.37
N LYS A 86 7.22 -9.42 1.15
CA LYS A 86 7.92 -10.67 1.50
C LYS A 86 6.98 -11.70 2.12
N MET A 87 6.05 -11.24 2.93
CA MET A 87 5.11 -12.12 3.63
C MET A 87 3.92 -12.54 2.77
N PHE A 88 3.36 -11.61 1.98
CA PHE A 88 2.04 -11.81 1.36
C PHE A 88 2.06 -11.84 -0.17
N LEU A 89 3.03 -11.20 -0.84
CA LEU A 89 3.03 -11.11 -2.29
C LEU A 89 3.44 -12.44 -2.93
N LYS A 90 2.73 -12.83 -3.99
CA LYS A 90 3.13 -13.96 -4.85
C LYS A 90 4.41 -13.61 -5.61
N LYS A 91 5.18 -14.63 -5.97
CA LYS A 91 6.29 -14.49 -6.93
C LYS A 91 5.76 -13.89 -8.24
N GLY A 92 6.45 -12.86 -8.74
CA GLY A 92 6.01 -12.14 -9.94
C GLY A 92 4.78 -11.26 -9.74
N GLY A 93 4.28 -11.12 -8.51
CA GLY A 93 3.21 -10.18 -8.17
C GLY A 93 3.67 -8.73 -8.17
N PHE A 94 2.73 -7.78 -8.06
CA PHE A 94 3.01 -6.36 -8.19
C PHE A 94 2.86 -5.61 -6.86
N LEU A 95 3.79 -4.71 -6.61
CA LEU A 95 3.70 -3.68 -5.59
C LEU A 95 3.32 -2.35 -6.24
N PHE A 96 2.31 -1.69 -5.68
CA PHE A 96 1.96 -0.30 -5.94
C PHE A 96 2.28 0.49 -4.67
N LEU A 97 3.32 1.31 -4.69
CA LEU A 97 3.75 2.12 -3.55
C LEU A 97 3.60 3.60 -3.85
N VAL A 98 2.78 4.29 -3.08
CA VAL A 98 2.72 5.76 -3.10
C VAL A 98 3.79 6.30 -2.17
N ILE A 99 4.81 6.97 -2.73
CA ILE A 99 5.86 7.64 -1.97
C ILE A 99 5.39 9.04 -1.62
N LYS A 100 5.23 9.29 -0.31
CA LYS A 100 4.88 10.59 0.26
C LYS A 100 6.15 11.26 0.78
N THR A 101 6.79 12.09 -0.03
CA THR A 101 8.12 12.60 0.26
C THR A 101 8.18 13.40 1.55
N ARG A 102 7.14 14.19 1.84
CA ARG A 102 7.06 15.01 3.06
C ARG A 102 6.87 14.21 4.34
N SER A 103 6.43 12.95 4.22
CA SER A 103 6.38 12.02 5.37
C SER A 103 7.74 11.37 5.65
N ILE A 104 8.66 11.40 4.69
CA ILE A 104 10.02 10.85 4.82
C ILE A 104 10.99 11.92 5.32
N ASP A 105 11.09 13.03 4.58
CA ASP A 105 12.00 14.12 4.94
C ASP A 105 11.51 15.45 4.33
N VAL A 106 11.15 16.40 5.19
CA VAL A 106 10.64 17.71 4.76
C VAL A 106 11.76 18.65 4.26
N THR A 107 13.03 18.33 4.55
CA THR A 107 14.17 19.18 4.24
C THR A 107 14.80 18.87 2.88
N LYS A 108 14.59 17.67 2.38
CA LYS A 108 15.16 17.22 1.10
C LYS A 108 14.26 17.52 -0.08
N GLU A 109 14.91 17.64 -1.24
CA GLU A 109 14.22 17.78 -2.52
C GLU A 109 13.41 16.51 -2.85
N PRO A 110 12.11 16.64 -3.26
CA PRO A 110 11.23 15.49 -3.47
C PRO A 110 11.76 14.42 -4.43
N ASN A 111 12.31 14.82 -5.58
CA ASN A 111 12.85 13.86 -6.55
C ASN A 111 14.02 13.06 -6.01
N ARG A 112 14.84 13.67 -5.16
CA ARG A 112 15.94 12.96 -4.50
C ARG A 112 15.41 11.88 -3.56
N ILE A 113 14.38 12.20 -2.77
CA ILE A 113 13.74 11.22 -1.88
C ILE A 113 13.16 10.06 -2.70
N ILE A 114 12.39 10.37 -3.77
CA ILE A 114 11.78 9.33 -4.62
C ILE A 114 12.86 8.40 -5.19
N ASN A 115 13.96 8.96 -5.70
CA ASN A 115 15.05 8.15 -6.26
C ASN A 115 15.74 7.29 -5.19
N ASP A 116 15.92 7.80 -3.98
CA ASP A 116 16.51 7.04 -2.87
C ASP A 116 15.58 5.89 -2.43
N GLU A 117 14.26 6.11 -2.40
CA GLU A 117 13.28 5.05 -2.10
C GLU A 117 13.20 3.99 -3.21
N ILE A 118 13.28 4.41 -4.49
CA ILE A 118 13.35 3.49 -5.64
C ILE A 118 14.58 2.57 -5.53
N LYS A 119 15.74 3.10 -5.17
CA LYS A 119 16.96 2.27 -4.96
C LYS A 119 16.76 1.19 -3.89
N LYS A 120 16.00 1.50 -2.83
CA LYS A 120 15.67 0.50 -1.79
C LYS A 120 14.77 -0.61 -2.35
N LEU A 121 13.82 -0.27 -3.22
CA LEU A 121 12.95 -1.25 -3.86
C LEU A 121 13.71 -2.17 -4.82
N GLN A 122 14.69 -1.66 -5.54
CA GLN A 122 15.45 -2.40 -6.56
C GLN A 122 16.23 -3.61 -6.01
N THR A 123 16.37 -3.74 -4.69
CA THR A 123 16.94 -4.94 -4.07
C THR A 123 16.04 -6.17 -4.14
N GLU A 124 14.73 -5.98 -4.27
CA GLU A 124 13.73 -7.04 -4.20
C GLU A 124 12.74 -7.00 -5.38
N PHE A 125 12.76 -5.90 -6.16
CA PHE A 125 11.78 -5.62 -7.21
C PHE A 125 12.42 -5.07 -8.48
N GLU A 126 11.86 -5.44 -9.61
CA GLU A 126 12.02 -4.76 -10.88
C GLU A 126 11.05 -3.57 -10.93
N ILE A 127 11.57 -2.35 -11.17
CA ILE A 127 10.73 -1.15 -11.30
C ILE A 127 10.11 -1.13 -12.69
N CYS A 128 8.78 -1.19 -12.73
CA CYS A 128 8.04 -1.16 -13.99
C CYS A 128 7.71 0.27 -14.43
N GLU A 129 7.25 1.10 -13.47
CA GLU A 129 6.81 2.45 -13.79
C GLU A 129 6.94 3.38 -12.57
N ARG A 130 7.20 4.66 -12.84
CA ARG A 130 7.06 5.77 -11.90
C ARG A 130 6.01 6.74 -12.46
N ILE A 131 4.99 7.06 -11.65
CA ILE A 131 3.93 7.99 -12.00
C ILE A 131 3.97 9.15 -11.01
N ASP A 132 4.27 10.36 -11.48
CA ASP A 132 4.17 11.56 -10.67
C ASP A 132 2.69 11.91 -10.49
N LEU A 133 2.26 12.13 -9.24
CA LEU A 133 0.85 12.36 -8.93
C LEU A 133 0.41 13.83 -9.02
N GLN A 134 1.29 14.74 -9.44
CA GLN A 134 0.90 16.13 -9.72
C GLN A 134 -0.03 16.19 -10.94
N PRO A 135 -0.99 17.10 -10.97
CA PRO A 135 -1.28 18.15 -9.96
C PRO A 135 -2.21 17.69 -8.81
N PHE A 136 -2.63 16.40 -8.80
CA PHE A 136 -3.62 15.89 -7.86
C PHE A 136 -3.06 15.73 -6.45
N ASP A 137 -1.79 15.32 -6.34
CA ASP A 137 -1.12 15.09 -5.07
C ASP A 137 0.33 15.60 -5.16
N LYS A 138 0.55 16.76 -4.53
CA LYS A 138 1.85 17.43 -4.59
C LYS A 138 2.91 16.64 -3.82
N ASP A 139 4.11 16.55 -4.38
CA ASP A 139 5.26 15.86 -3.77
C ASP A 139 5.01 14.35 -3.50
N HIS A 140 4.14 13.72 -4.30
CA HIS A 140 3.87 12.30 -4.27
C HIS A 140 4.20 11.65 -5.62
N ALA A 141 4.65 10.41 -5.58
CA ALA A 141 4.79 9.57 -6.76
C ALA A 141 4.32 8.14 -6.46
N MET A 142 3.67 7.50 -7.43
CA MET A 142 3.38 6.07 -7.37
C MET A 142 4.48 5.31 -8.10
N ILE A 143 5.00 4.30 -7.44
CA ILE A 143 5.95 3.35 -8.02
C ILE A 143 5.24 2.01 -8.21
N ILE A 144 5.26 1.52 -9.44
CA ILE A 144 4.79 0.19 -9.80
C ILE A 144 6.02 -0.69 -9.96
N ALA A 145 6.08 -1.77 -9.19
CA ALA A 145 7.23 -2.66 -9.15
C ALA A 145 6.79 -4.13 -9.13
N LYS A 146 7.54 -5.00 -9.82
CA LYS A 146 7.28 -6.43 -9.91
C LYS A 146 8.24 -7.19 -9.02
N SER A 147 7.74 -8.12 -8.21
CA SER A 147 8.58 -8.99 -7.38
C SER A 147 9.47 -9.89 -8.22
N ILE A 148 10.77 -9.92 -7.91
CA ILE A 148 11.76 -10.79 -8.56
C ILE A 148 11.97 -12.12 -7.82
N ASN A 149 11.41 -12.27 -6.61
CA ASN A 149 11.53 -13.45 -5.74
C ASN A 149 10.23 -14.26 -5.69
#